data_9b755c2d5c8bc039e6bde9ecc19c9591
#
_entry.id   9b755c2d5c8bc039e6bde9ecc19c9591
#
_cell.length_a   1.000
_cell.length_b   1.000
_cell.length_c   1.000
_cell.angle_alpha   90.00
_cell.angle_beta   90.00
_cell.angle_gamma   90.00
#
_symmetry.space_group_name_H-M   'P 1'
#
loop_
_entity.id
_entity.type
_entity.pdbx_description
1 polymer ?
#
loop_
_entity_poly.entity_id
_entity_poly.type
_entity_poly.pdbx_seq_one_letter_code
_entity_poly.pdbx_strand_id
1 'polypeptide(L)'
;KEDVSEGQSLSIAYAYLSTLFEDSAIDVPFVIDSPAVSIDYEKRAEVAPIISNLFDQLVIFVISSERERFVSELDSGDIKYCTIHKTETSGVVEKSLDKDYFMNFQSEVEEEIEEVI
;
A
#
# COMPACT_ATOMS: atom_id res chain seq x y z
N LYS A 1 -27.24 -7.73 -14.63
CA LYS A 1 -25.82 -7.73 -14.31
C LYS A 1 -25.42 -6.40 -13.65
N GLU A 2 -24.89 -6.46 -12.47
CA GLU A 2 -24.41 -5.28 -11.80
C GLU A 2 -22.94 -5.05 -12.13
N ASP A 3 -22.60 -3.82 -12.44
CA ASP A 3 -21.22 -3.43 -12.64
C ASP A 3 -20.60 -3.13 -11.28
N VAL A 4 -19.65 -3.95 -10.89
CA VAL A 4 -18.90 -3.79 -9.66
C VAL A 4 -17.63 -3.01 -9.96
N SER A 5 -17.33 -1.95 -9.18
CA SER A 5 -16.12 -1.18 -9.38
C SER A 5 -14.89 -2.07 -9.15
N GLU A 6 -13.76 -1.69 -9.75
CA GLU A 6 -12.49 -2.38 -9.59
C GLU A 6 -12.07 -2.47 -8.13
N GLY A 7 -12.26 -1.37 -7.36
CA GLY A 7 -11.98 -1.35 -5.94
C GLY A 7 -12.85 -2.29 -5.14
N GLN A 8 -14.15 -2.38 -5.48
CA GLN A 8 -15.06 -3.32 -4.83
C GLN A 8 -14.67 -4.77 -5.14
N SER A 9 -14.29 -5.06 -6.38
CA SER A 9 -13.83 -6.39 -6.78
C SER A 9 -12.57 -6.79 -6.01
N LEU A 10 -11.63 -5.86 -5.85
CA LEU A 10 -10.40 -6.10 -5.07
C LEU A 10 -10.73 -6.36 -3.60
N SER A 11 -11.63 -5.59 -3.00
CA SER A 11 -12.02 -5.75 -1.60
C SER A 11 -12.67 -7.12 -1.37
N ILE A 12 -13.51 -7.57 -2.29
CA ILE A 12 -14.13 -8.89 -2.23
C ILE A 12 -13.08 -9.99 -2.36
N ALA A 13 -12.12 -9.82 -3.28
CA ALA A 13 -11.03 -10.79 -3.47
C ALA A 13 -10.16 -10.92 -2.22
N TYR A 14 -9.81 -9.80 -1.58
CA TYR A 14 -9.03 -9.80 -0.35
C TYR A 14 -9.78 -10.46 0.80
N ALA A 15 -11.07 -10.19 0.95
CA ALA A 15 -11.91 -10.82 1.95
C ALA A 15 -12.00 -12.33 1.75
N TYR A 16 -12.15 -12.77 0.50
CA TYR A 16 -12.17 -14.20 0.15
C TYR A 16 -10.84 -14.88 0.49
N LEU A 17 -9.73 -14.26 0.12
CA LEU A 17 -8.40 -14.78 0.43
C LEU A 17 -8.16 -14.86 1.94
N SER A 18 -8.57 -13.84 2.69
CA SER A 18 -8.50 -13.84 4.15
C SER A 18 -9.24 -15.04 4.73
N THR A 19 -10.44 -15.32 4.23
CA THR A 19 -11.25 -16.46 4.68
C THR A 19 -10.56 -17.79 4.42
N LEU A 20 -9.92 -17.94 3.26
CA LEU A 20 -9.18 -19.16 2.91
C LEU A 20 -7.99 -19.41 3.84
N PHE A 21 -7.33 -18.34 4.31
CA PHE A 21 -6.15 -18.46 5.15
C PHE A 21 -6.45 -18.44 6.64
N GLU A 22 -7.66 -18.09 7.04
CA GLU A 22 -8.06 -17.96 8.45
C GLU A 22 -7.81 -19.23 9.26
N ASP A 23 -8.14 -20.39 8.70
CA ASP A 23 -7.96 -21.68 9.36
C ASP A 23 -6.69 -22.41 8.90
N SER A 24 -5.81 -21.73 8.21
CA SER A 24 -4.57 -22.33 7.73
C SER A 24 -3.59 -22.56 8.88
N ALA A 25 -2.96 -23.72 8.88
CA ALA A 25 -1.87 -24.00 9.81
C ALA A 25 -0.56 -23.30 9.41
N ILE A 26 -0.54 -22.65 8.26
CA ILE A 26 0.63 -21.97 7.73
C ILE A 26 0.51 -20.47 8.04
N ASP A 27 1.39 -19.99 8.89
CA ASP A 27 1.48 -18.57 9.26
C ASP A 27 2.49 -17.88 8.35
N VAL A 28 2.02 -17.40 7.19
CA VAL A 28 2.86 -16.69 6.22
C VAL A 28 2.32 -15.28 6.01
N PRO A 29 3.20 -14.29 5.76
CA PRO A 29 2.75 -12.94 5.44
C PRO A 29 2.03 -12.92 4.10
N PHE A 30 0.99 -12.12 4.01
CA PHE A 30 0.32 -11.84 2.76
C PHE A 30 0.93 -10.59 2.13
N VAL A 31 1.33 -10.67 0.86
CA VAL A 31 2.00 -9.58 0.17
C VAL A 31 1.03 -8.99 -0.86
N ILE A 32 0.81 -7.69 -0.78
CA ILE A 32 -0.09 -6.97 -1.69
C ILE A 32 0.70 -5.85 -2.37
N ASP A 33 0.53 -5.72 -3.69
CA ASP A 33 1.14 -4.64 -4.46
C ASP A 33 0.08 -3.63 -4.88
N SER A 34 0.28 -2.38 -4.49
CA SER A 34 -0.55 -1.23 -4.87
C SER A 34 -2.04 -1.46 -4.65
N PRO A 35 -2.48 -1.80 -3.41
CA PRO A 35 -3.86 -2.22 -3.16
C PRO A 35 -4.90 -1.12 -3.36
N ALA A 36 -4.51 0.15 -3.27
CA ALA A 36 -5.45 1.27 -3.31
C ALA A 36 -5.47 2.01 -4.65
N VAL A 37 -4.59 1.66 -5.58
CA VAL A 37 -4.47 2.40 -6.84
C VAL A 37 -5.76 2.36 -7.68
N SER A 38 -6.49 1.26 -7.62
CA SER A 38 -7.77 1.07 -8.34
C SER A 38 -8.99 1.49 -7.53
N ILE A 39 -8.79 2.00 -6.31
CA ILE A 39 -9.88 2.43 -5.44
C ILE A 39 -10.01 3.95 -5.56
N ASP A 40 -11.24 4.44 -5.69
CA ASP A 40 -11.53 5.87 -5.71
C ASP A 40 -10.90 6.55 -4.50
N TYR A 41 -10.28 7.70 -4.74
CA TYR A 41 -9.53 8.43 -3.72
C TYR A 41 -10.33 8.64 -2.42
N GLU A 42 -11.61 9.00 -2.56
CA GLU A 42 -12.48 9.24 -1.42
C GLU A 42 -12.82 7.97 -0.64
N LYS A 43 -12.76 6.81 -1.29
CA LYS A 43 -13.07 5.51 -0.66
C LYS A 43 -11.86 4.86 0.01
N ARG A 44 -10.66 5.34 -0.27
CA ARG A 44 -9.42 4.75 0.27
C ARG A 44 -9.41 4.74 1.79
N ALA A 45 -9.86 5.83 2.41
CA ALA A 45 -9.89 5.94 3.87
C ALA A 45 -10.84 4.93 4.52
N GLU A 46 -11.90 4.54 3.82
CA GLU A 46 -12.84 3.53 4.31
C GLU A 46 -12.28 2.10 4.16
N VAL A 47 -11.51 1.87 3.10
CA VAL A 47 -10.97 0.54 2.78
C VAL A 47 -9.71 0.21 3.57
N ALA A 48 -8.89 1.21 3.91
CA ALA A 48 -7.62 1.00 4.58
C ALA A 48 -7.74 0.20 5.90
N PRO A 49 -8.64 0.55 6.83
CA PRO A 49 -8.79 -0.25 8.06
C PRO A 49 -9.26 -1.68 7.79
N ILE A 50 -10.08 -1.87 6.77
CA ILE A 50 -10.57 -3.20 6.40
C ILE A 50 -9.40 -4.08 5.96
N ILE A 51 -8.56 -3.58 5.05
CA ILE A 51 -7.40 -4.32 4.54
C ILE A 51 -6.42 -4.61 5.68
N SER A 52 -6.13 -3.64 6.54
CA SER A 52 -5.19 -3.83 7.63
C SER A 52 -5.61 -4.89 8.65
N ASN A 53 -6.89 -5.19 8.73
CA ASN A 53 -7.44 -6.17 9.68
C ASN A 53 -7.77 -7.53 9.06
N LEU A 54 -7.57 -7.71 7.75
CA LEU A 54 -7.87 -8.98 7.08
C LEU A 54 -6.85 -10.07 7.34
N PHE A 55 -5.59 -9.70 7.59
CA PHE A 55 -4.49 -10.64 7.71
C PHE A 55 -3.69 -10.35 8.97
N ASP A 56 -3.17 -11.40 9.62
CA ASP A 56 -2.33 -11.26 10.82
C ASP A 56 -0.99 -10.61 10.49
N GLN A 57 -0.44 -10.93 9.33
CA GLN A 57 0.81 -10.34 8.86
C GLN A 57 0.66 -9.91 7.40
N LEU A 58 0.93 -8.65 7.15
CA LEU A 58 0.69 -8.03 5.85
C LEU A 58 1.90 -7.21 5.41
N VAL A 59 2.36 -7.44 4.18
CA VAL A 59 3.38 -6.63 3.53
C VAL A 59 2.73 -5.91 2.36
N ILE A 60 2.78 -4.59 2.37
CA ILE A 60 2.13 -3.78 1.34
C ILE A 60 3.19 -2.97 0.61
N PHE A 61 3.26 -3.13 -0.72
CA PHE A 61 4.01 -2.22 -1.58
C PHE A 61 3.07 -1.13 -2.06
N VAL A 62 3.46 0.13 -1.87
CA VAL A 62 2.63 1.27 -2.23
C VAL A 62 3.38 2.22 -3.16
N ILE A 63 2.64 2.89 -4.02
CA ILE A 63 3.16 4.01 -4.80
C ILE A 63 2.85 5.33 -4.07
N SER A 64 3.48 6.42 -4.49
CA SER A 64 3.36 7.71 -3.80
C SER A 64 1.92 8.21 -3.67
N SER A 65 1.07 7.96 -4.66
CA SER A 65 -0.33 8.39 -4.63
C SER A 65 -1.17 7.67 -3.56
N GLU A 66 -0.69 6.55 -3.03
CA GLU A 66 -1.41 5.79 -2.00
C GLU A 66 -1.08 6.23 -0.57
N ARG A 67 -0.12 7.14 -0.38
CA ARG A 67 0.28 7.58 0.96
C ARG A 67 -0.84 8.33 1.67
N GLU A 68 -1.46 9.28 0.99
CA GLU A 68 -2.61 9.99 1.52
C GLU A 68 -3.87 9.14 1.37
N ARG A 69 -4.76 9.24 2.31
CA ARG A 69 -6.06 8.57 2.30
C ARG A 69 -6.02 7.05 2.39
N PHE A 70 -4.88 6.40 2.14
CA PHE A 70 -4.75 4.95 2.34
C PHE A 70 -3.74 4.62 3.43
N VAL A 71 -2.45 4.87 3.20
CA VAL A 71 -1.42 4.55 4.22
C VAL A 71 -1.66 5.30 5.52
N SER A 72 -2.03 6.57 5.43
CA SER A 72 -2.34 7.41 6.61
C SER A 72 -3.53 6.89 7.43
N GLU A 73 -4.39 6.09 6.83
CA GLU A 73 -5.61 5.56 7.46
C GLU A 73 -5.51 4.08 7.82
N LEU A 74 -4.35 3.46 7.68
CA LEU A 74 -4.16 2.07 8.09
C LEU A 74 -4.27 1.97 9.62
N ASP A 75 -5.17 1.12 10.08
CA ASP A 75 -5.45 0.92 11.50
C ASP A 75 -4.68 -0.29 12.02
N SER A 76 -3.41 -0.09 12.30
CA SER A 76 -2.56 -1.10 12.90
C SER A 76 -1.63 -0.46 13.92
N GLY A 77 -1.52 -1.07 15.08
CA GLY A 77 -0.66 -0.59 16.15
C GLY A 77 0.83 -0.81 15.91
N ASP A 78 1.20 -1.65 14.95
CA ASP A 78 2.61 -2.01 14.72
C ASP A 78 2.93 -1.99 13.23
N ILE A 79 2.97 -0.79 12.66
CA ILE A 79 3.33 -0.60 11.26
C ILE A 79 4.81 -0.26 11.15
N LYS A 80 5.51 -1.00 10.32
CA LYS A 80 6.91 -0.69 9.97
C LYS A 80 6.95 -0.12 8.56
N TYR A 81 7.62 1.01 8.44
CA TYR A 81 7.78 1.72 7.16
C TYR A 81 9.14 1.41 6.57
N CYS A 82 9.20 1.21 5.27
CA CYS A 82 10.46 0.98 4.58
C CYS A 82 10.41 1.65 3.20
N THR A 83 11.30 2.62 3.00
CA THR A 83 11.47 3.27 1.70
C THR A 83 12.75 2.72 1.06
N ILE A 84 12.64 2.21 -0.15
CA ILE A 84 13.77 1.73 -0.95
C ILE A 84 13.81 2.55 -2.22
N HIS A 85 14.93 3.20 -2.48
CA HIS A 85 15.09 4.02 -3.67
C HIS A 85 16.51 3.92 -4.21
N LYS A 86 16.65 4.18 -5.50
CA LYS A 86 17.94 4.22 -6.16
C LYS A 86 18.31 5.67 -6.45
N THR A 87 19.54 6.03 -6.10
CA THR A 87 20.06 7.35 -6.43
C THR A 87 20.60 7.38 -7.86
N GLU A 88 20.27 8.41 -8.62
CA GLU A 88 20.73 8.53 -10.01
C GLU A 88 22.25 8.71 -10.12
N THR A 89 22.83 9.44 -9.18
CA THR A 89 24.24 9.82 -9.21
C THR A 89 25.20 8.69 -8.86
N SER A 90 24.81 7.77 -7.99
CA SER A 90 25.71 6.72 -7.51
C SER A 90 25.28 5.32 -7.91
N GLY A 91 24.06 5.15 -8.40
CA GLY A 91 23.50 3.84 -8.69
C GLY A 91 23.30 2.96 -7.44
N VAL A 92 23.45 3.53 -6.26
CA VAL A 92 23.31 2.82 -4.99
C VAL A 92 21.84 2.78 -4.59
N VAL A 93 21.41 1.62 -4.09
CA VAL A 93 20.08 1.47 -3.51
C VAL A 93 20.16 1.85 -2.02
N GLU A 94 19.40 2.84 -1.63
CA GLU A 94 19.31 3.27 -0.25
C GLU A 94 18.01 2.79 0.38
N LYS A 95 18.05 2.60 1.70
CA LYS A 95 16.90 2.14 2.47
C LYS A 95 16.73 3.02 3.69
N SER A 96 15.49 3.46 3.92
CA SER A 96 15.11 4.22 5.11
C SER A 96 13.96 3.53 5.83
N LEU A 97 14.01 3.50 7.15
CA LEU A 97 12.94 2.96 7.99
C LEU A 97 12.14 4.07 8.70
N ASP A 98 12.43 5.32 8.39
CA ASP A 98 11.73 6.46 8.99
C ASP A 98 10.34 6.66 8.39
N LYS A 99 9.33 6.83 9.25
CA LYS A 99 7.94 7.05 8.83
C LYS A 99 7.77 8.37 8.08
N ASP A 100 8.33 9.46 8.61
CA ASP A 100 8.17 10.78 7.98
C ASP A 100 8.87 10.83 6.63
N TYR A 101 10.02 10.20 6.52
CA TYR A 101 10.70 10.04 5.24
C TYR A 101 9.83 9.27 4.24
N PHE A 102 9.22 8.18 4.68
CA PHE A 102 8.33 7.37 3.85
C PHE A 102 7.13 8.20 3.34
N MET A 103 6.49 8.94 4.23
CA MET A 103 5.28 9.69 3.89
C MET A 103 5.56 10.88 2.96
N ASN A 104 6.78 11.40 2.95
CA ASN A 104 7.13 12.62 2.20
C ASN A 104 8.14 12.38 1.07
N PHE A 105 8.56 11.15 0.87
CA PHE A 105 9.56 10.83 -0.14
C PHE A 105 9.07 11.18 -1.55
N GLN A 106 9.91 11.87 -2.31
CA GLN A 106 9.71 12.11 -3.74
C GLN A 106 10.97 11.66 -4.47
N SER A 107 10.80 10.90 -5.54
CA SER A 107 11.93 10.49 -6.37
C SER A 107 12.39 11.66 -7.25
N GLU A 108 13.67 11.68 -7.59
CA GLU A 108 14.22 12.69 -8.51
C GLU A 108 13.47 12.69 -9.86
N VAL A 109 13.04 11.54 -10.30
CA VAL A 109 12.27 11.39 -11.55
C VAL A 109 10.90 12.07 -11.44
N GLU A 110 10.21 11.95 -10.31
CA GLU A 110 8.92 12.60 -10.08
C GLU A 110 9.07 14.12 -10.06
N GLU A 111 10.14 14.63 -9.43
CA GLU A 111 10.44 16.06 -9.41
C GLU A 111 10.69 16.62 -10.80
N GLU A 112 11.44 15.92 -11.64
CA GLU A 112 11.67 16.32 -13.02
C GLU A 112 10.38 16.40 -13.83
N ILE A 113 9.47 15.47 -13.65
CA ILE A 113 8.16 15.46 -14.31
C ILE A 113 7.33 16.65 -13.85
N GLU A 114 7.32 16.99 -12.59
CA GLU A 114 6.60 18.14 -12.03
C GLU A 114 7.14 19.46 -12.60
N GLU A 115 8.44 19.58 -12.78
CA GLU A 115 9.06 20.79 -13.36
C GLU A 115 8.72 21.00 -14.83
N VAL A 116 8.50 19.94 -15.60
CA VAL A 116 8.18 20.01 -17.02
C VAL A 116 6.71 20.37 -17.26
N ILE A 117 5.85 20.10 -16.35
CA ILE A 117 4.42 20.41 -16.42
C ILE A 117 4.14 21.81 -15.88
#